data_edb7afef8dee1b29dcaadb65f1c21cdc
#
_entry.id   edb7afef8dee1b29dcaadb65f1c21cdc
#
_cell.length_a   1.000
_cell.length_b   1.000
_cell.length_c   1.000
_cell.angle_alpha   90.00
_cell.angle_beta   90.00
_cell.angle_gamma   90.00
#
_symmetry.space_group_name_H-M   'P 1'
#
loop_
_entity.id
_entity.type
_entity.pdbx_description
1 polymer ?
#
loop_
_entity_poly.entity_id
_entity_poly.type
_entity_poly.pdbx_seq_one_letter_code
_entity_poly.pdbx_strand_id
1 'polypeptide(L)'
;MFLGIEGASVYSRYAKRREDVGKATVLGFLSVLAIFSMVTLSSYSVMPQPQIADTRQPSMVGVFEYVVGGWGEVFISVGVIVSVLGAYLAWTLMAAEVMYIPARNEDFPEFLGRENDNGTPITALVVSSLAVQALLAATLVLTDALNFMLDLCTSLALIPYFLAAAYALKIGLTGEAYETVDRRTRMRETIFAGVATAYTMFLFEAAGLKFLLLCTVILAPASLLYIKARSERGRRIFTPTEIALFGVVVASGVIGVVGLWTGRITI
;
A
#
# COMPACT_ATOMS: atom_id res chain seq x y z
N MET A 1 -9.83 -5.38 -3.34
CA MET A 1 -8.70 -4.66 -2.75
C MET A 1 -8.36 -3.47 -3.63
N PHE A 2 -8.38 -2.23 -3.07
CA PHE A 2 -8.23 -0.99 -3.86
C PHE A 2 -6.85 -0.34 -3.63
N LEU A 3 -5.80 -1.15 -3.48
CA LEU A 3 -4.44 -0.64 -3.43
C LEU A 3 -4.07 0.00 -4.77
N GLY A 4 -3.44 1.18 -4.73
CA GLY A 4 -3.05 1.95 -5.91
C GLY A 4 -3.91 3.18 -6.18
N ILE A 5 -5.05 3.36 -5.49
CA ILE A 5 -5.84 4.59 -5.61
C ILE A 5 -5.09 5.82 -5.09
N GLU A 6 -4.11 5.61 -4.20
CA GLU A 6 -3.19 6.63 -3.70
C GLU A 6 -2.23 7.16 -4.77
N GLY A 7 -2.08 6.48 -5.90
CA GLY A 7 -1.19 6.90 -6.98
C GLY A 7 -1.42 8.33 -7.45
N ALA A 8 -2.67 8.80 -7.50
CA ALA A 8 -2.98 10.18 -7.80
C ALA A 8 -2.35 11.16 -6.78
N SER A 9 -2.28 10.78 -5.50
CA SER A 9 -1.64 11.57 -4.46
C SER A 9 -0.11 11.51 -4.54
N VAL A 10 0.46 10.34 -4.84
CA VAL A 10 1.91 10.14 -5.02
C VAL A 10 2.43 11.03 -6.17
N TYR A 11 1.68 11.08 -7.28
CA TYR A 11 2.04 11.91 -8.44
C TYR A 11 1.46 13.32 -8.41
N SER A 12 0.99 13.79 -7.26
CA SER A 12 0.35 15.12 -7.12
C SER A 12 1.21 16.30 -7.57
N ARG A 13 2.54 16.17 -7.52
CA ARG A 13 3.49 17.19 -8.02
C ARG A 13 3.36 17.45 -9.53
N TYR A 14 2.86 16.51 -10.31
CA TYR A 14 2.65 16.63 -11.74
C TYR A 14 1.25 17.15 -12.09
N ALA A 15 0.36 17.28 -11.11
CA ALA A 15 -0.99 17.77 -11.33
C ALA A 15 -1.00 19.28 -11.66
N LYS A 16 -1.73 19.67 -12.69
CA LYS A 16 -1.90 21.09 -13.05
C LYS A 16 -2.67 21.86 -11.96
N ARG A 17 -3.63 21.20 -11.31
CA ARG A 17 -4.43 21.76 -10.22
C ARG A 17 -4.55 20.75 -9.10
N ARG A 18 -4.46 21.19 -7.84
CA ARG A 18 -4.60 20.29 -6.69
C ARG A 18 -5.97 19.59 -6.61
N GLU A 19 -7.01 20.25 -7.09
CA GLU A 19 -8.38 19.70 -7.15
C GLU A 19 -8.48 18.48 -8.07
N ASP A 20 -7.64 18.38 -9.09
CA ASP A 20 -7.65 17.27 -10.05
C ASP A 20 -7.20 15.96 -9.39
N VAL A 21 -6.35 16.03 -8.37
CA VAL A 21 -5.90 14.85 -7.59
C VAL A 21 -7.10 14.16 -6.92
N GLY A 22 -7.94 14.92 -6.22
CA GLY A 22 -9.13 14.38 -5.57
C GLY A 22 -10.14 13.82 -6.57
N LYS A 23 -10.37 14.52 -7.69
CA LYS A 23 -11.26 14.03 -8.76
C LYS A 23 -10.73 12.75 -9.40
N ALA A 24 -9.43 12.68 -9.70
CA ALA A 24 -8.79 11.49 -10.26
C ALA A 24 -8.89 10.30 -9.31
N THR A 25 -8.70 10.50 -8.00
CA THR A 25 -8.85 9.46 -6.99
C THR A 25 -10.28 8.90 -6.95
N VAL A 26 -11.29 9.79 -6.90
CA VAL A 26 -12.71 9.37 -6.84
C VAL A 26 -13.13 8.67 -8.13
N LEU A 27 -12.79 9.22 -9.30
CA LEU A 27 -13.12 8.61 -10.59
C LEU A 27 -12.40 7.27 -10.76
N GLY A 28 -11.13 7.18 -10.38
CA GLY A 28 -10.37 5.94 -10.39
C GLY A 28 -11.00 4.87 -9.50
N PHE A 29 -11.37 5.24 -8.27
CA PHE A 29 -12.06 4.33 -7.35
C PHE A 29 -13.37 3.81 -7.93
N LEU A 30 -14.24 4.71 -8.42
CA LEU A 30 -15.54 4.32 -8.98
C LEU A 30 -15.40 3.45 -10.24
N SER A 31 -14.41 3.76 -11.10
CA SER A 31 -14.14 2.97 -12.30
C SER A 31 -13.68 1.55 -11.94
N VAL A 32 -12.74 1.43 -11.01
CA VAL A 32 -12.25 0.12 -10.54
C VAL A 32 -13.34 -0.66 -9.83
N LEU A 33 -14.15 -0.01 -8.98
CA LEU A 33 -15.30 -0.62 -8.32
C LEU A 33 -16.31 -1.17 -9.34
N ALA A 34 -16.63 -0.39 -10.37
CA ALA A 34 -17.56 -0.81 -11.43
C ALA A 34 -17.01 -2.02 -12.18
N ILE A 35 -15.73 -2.00 -12.61
CA ILE A 35 -15.09 -3.11 -13.32
C ILE A 35 -15.07 -4.36 -12.45
N PHE A 36 -14.63 -4.28 -11.19
CA PHE A 36 -14.59 -5.43 -10.30
C PHE A 36 -15.98 -6.02 -10.04
N SER A 37 -16.98 -5.16 -9.82
CA SER A 37 -18.36 -5.60 -9.63
C SER A 37 -18.88 -6.32 -10.87
N MET A 38 -18.66 -5.76 -12.06
CA MET A 38 -19.09 -6.38 -13.32
C MET A 38 -18.42 -7.74 -13.55
N VAL A 39 -17.11 -7.82 -13.37
CA VAL A 39 -16.35 -9.08 -13.55
C VAL A 39 -16.81 -10.14 -12.55
N THR A 40 -16.97 -9.78 -11.28
CA THR A 40 -17.41 -10.72 -10.23
C THR A 40 -18.82 -11.22 -10.49
N LEU A 41 -19.76 -10.31 -10.77
CA LEU A 41 -21.16 -10.70 -11.05
C LEU A 41 -21.29 -11.54 -12.32
N SER A 42 -20.53 -11.22 -13.37
CA SER A 42 -20.50 -12.01 -14.59
C SER A 42 -20.00 -13.45 -14.34
N SER A 43 -18.98 -13.60 -13.48
CA SER A 43 -18.46 -14.93 -13.12
C SER A 43 -19.52 -15.81 -12.43
N TYR A 44 -20.30 -15.23 -11.51
CA TYR A 44 -21.41 -15.93 -10.85
C TYR A 44 -22.57 -16.30 -11.80
N SER A 45 -22.73 -15.58 -12.90
CA SER A 45 -23.77 -15.89 -13.91
C SER A 45 -23.39 -17.08 -14.76
N VAL A 46 -22.11 -17.42 -14.85
CA VAL A 46 -21.57 -18.45 -15.74
C VAL A 46 -21.29 -19.76 -15.01
N MET A 47 -20.76 -19.68 -13.79
CA MET A 47 -20.27 -20.85 -13.06
C MET A 47 -20.84 -20.87 -11.63
N PRO A 48 -21.29 -22.06 -11.13
CA PRO A 48 -21.77 -22.19 -9.75
C PRO A 48 -20.67 -21.84 -8.72
N GLN A 49 -21.06 -21.19 -7.61
CA GLN A 49 -20.15 -20.74 -6.57
C GLN A 49 -19.17 -21.82 -6.06
N PRO A 50 -19.56 -23.07 -5.79
CA PRO A 50 -18.62 -24.10 -5.37
C PRO A 50 -17.50 -24.35 -6.38
N GLN A 51 -17.83 -24.36 -7.67
CA GLN A 51 -16.84 -24.56 -8.74
C GLN A 51 -15.89 -23.37 -8.86
N ILE A 52 -16.41 -22.13 -8.71
CA ILE A 52 -15.55 -20.93 -8.68
C ILE A 52 -14.59 -20.97 -7.50
N ALA A 53 -15.05 -21.41 -6.32
CA ALA A 53 -14.24 -21.52 -5.13
C ALA A 53 -13.07 -22.53 -5.26
N ASP A 54 -13.29 -23.61 -6.01
CA ASP A 54 -12.28 -24.64 -6.26
C ASP A 54 -11.32 -24.28 -7.42
N THR A 55 -11.61 -23.18 -8.14
CA THR A 55 -10.79 -22.77 -9.29
C THR A 55 -9.41 -22.26 -8.82
N ARG A 56 -8.35 -22.77 -9.47
CA ARG A 56 -6.99 -22.33 -9.21
C ARG A 56 -6.78 -20.85 -9.57
N GLN A 57 -5.99 -20.13 -8.78
CA GLN A 57 -5.63 -18.75 -9.09
C GLN A 57 -4.69 -18.65 -10.30
N PRO A 58 -4.89 -17.68 -11.22
CA PRO A 58 -5.98 -16.69 -11.24
C PRO A 58 -7.32 -17.27 -11.71
N SER A 59 -8.36 -17.15 -10.90
CA SER A 59 -9.67 -17.82 -11.09
C SER A 59 -10.36 -17.50 -12.42
N MET A 60 -10.11 -16.31 -12.99
CA MET A 60 -10.67 -15.94 -14.31
C MET A 60 -10.22 -16.85 -15.45
N VAL A 61 -9.06 -17.49 -15.33
CA VAL A 61 -8.60 -18.47 -16.32
C VAL A 61 -9.60 -19.64 -16.41
N GLY A 62 -9.95 -20.22 -15.25
CA GLY A 62 -10.91 -21.32 -15.20
C GLY A 62 -12.32 -20.91 -15.62
N VAL A 63 -12.76 -19.69 -15.29
CA VAL A 63 -14.06 -19.17 -15.74
C VAL A 63 -14.10 -19.04 -17.26
N PHE A 64 -13.06 -18.52 -17.89
CA PHE A 64 -12.97 -18.41 -19.35
C PHE A 64 -12.84 -19.76 -20.06
N GLU A 65 -12.06 -20.68 -19.50
CA GLU A 65 -11.98 -22.06 -19.99
C GLU A 65 -13.35 -22.73 -20.00
N TYR A 66 -14.14 -22.53 -18.93
CA TYR A 66 -15.51 -23.06 -18.85
C TYR A 66 -16.43 -22.53 -19.93
N VAL A 67 -16.32 -21.25 -20.32
CA VAL A 67 -17.20 -20.58 -21.29
C VAL A 67 -16.82 -20.87 -22.73
N VAL A 68 -15.54 -20.76 -23.08
CA VAL A 68 -15.04 -20.81 -24.47
C VAL A 68 -14.07 -21.95 -24.73
N GLY A 69 -13.82 -22.79 -23.71
CA GLY A 69 -12.88 -23.92 -23.82
C GLY A 69 -11.43 -23.52 -23.70
N GLY A 70 -10.51 -24.44 -24.02
CA GLY A 70 -9.06 -24.26 -23.83
C GLY A 70 -8.46 -23.03 -24.52
N TRP A 71 -9.08 -22.50 -25.56
CA TRP A 71 -8.65 -21.23 -26.16
C TRP A 71 -8.83 -20.04 -25.18
N GLY A 72 -9.90 -20.06 -24.40
CA GLY A 72 -10.15 -19.03 -23.37
C GLY A 72 -9.07 -19.00 -22.28
N GLU A 73 -8.58 -20.17 -21.87
CA GLU A 73 -7.45 -20.29 -20.94
C GLU A 73 -6.22 -19.58 -21.48
N VAL A 74 -5.82 -19.86 -22.72
CA VAL A 74 -4.65 -19.25 -23.35
C VAL A 74 -4.81 -17.74 -23.49
N PHE A 75 -5.98 -17.28 -23.94
CA PHE A 75 -6.27 -15.86 -24.14
C PHE A 75 -6.14 -15.07 -22.83
N ILE A 76 -6.78 -15.55 -21.76
CA ILE A 76 -6.74 -14.88 -20.46
C ILE A 76 -5.34 -14.97 -19.83
N SER A 77 -4.64 -16.10 -19.97
CA SER A 77 -3.28 -16.25 -19.44
C SER A 77 -2.31 -15.23 -20.07
N VAL A 78 -2.38 -15.02 -21.37
CA VAL A 78 -1.60 -13.97 -22.06
C VAL A 78 -2.01 -12.58 -21.56
N GLY A 79 -3.32 -12.31 -21.45
CA GLY A 79 -3.85 -11.06 -20.93
C GLY A 79 -3.36 -10.76 -19.50
N VAL A 80 -3.34 -11.77 -18.62
CA VAL A 80 -2.84 -11.67 -17.24
C VAL A 80 -1.35 -11.34 -17.24
N ILE A 81 -0.53 -12.01 -18.06
CA ILE A 81 0.90 -11.74 -18.16
C ILE A 81 1.15 -10.28 -18.56
N VAL A 82 0.49 -9.80 -19.61
CA VAL A 82 0.61 -8.41 -20.07
C VAL A 82 0.17 -7.42 -18.99
N SER A 83 -0.96 -7.70 -18.33
CA SER A 83 -1.50 -6.86 -17.25
C SER A 83 -0.55 -6.79 -16.06
N VAL A 84 0.01 -7.93 -15.62
CA VAL A 84 0.97 -8.01 -14.50
C VAL A 84 2.24 -7.25 -14.82
N LEU A 85 2.79 -7.38 -16.04
CA LEU A 85 3.98 -6.63 -16.46
C LEU A 85 3.72 -5.12 -16.48
N GLY A 86 2.56 -4.69 -16.97
CA GLY A 86 2.15 -3.27 -16.93
C GLY A 86 1.99 -2.74 -15.50
N ALA A 87 1.34 -3.51 -14.64
CA ALA A 87 1.21 -3.18 -13.22
C ALA A 87 2.58 -3.13 -12.52
N TYR A 88 3.47 -4.07 -12.80
CA TYR A 88 4.83 -4.10 -12.25
C TYR A 88 5.60 -2.83 -12.59
N LEU A 89 5.54 -2.38 -13.84
CA LEU A 89 6.18 -1.13 -14.27
C LEU A 89 5.61 0.07 -13.48
N ALA A 90 4.28 0.20 -13.40
CA ALA A 90 3.62 1.29 -12.70
C ALA A 90 3.98 1.32 -11.21
N TRP A 91 3.96 0.17 -10.53
CA TRP A 91 4.33 0.05 -9.13
C TRP A 91 5.81 0.30 -8.86
N THR A 92 6.71 -0.11 -9.78
CA THR A 92 8.15 0.17 -9.67
C THR A 92 8.43 1.67 -9.70
N LEU A 93 7.78 2.39 -10.61
CA LEU A 93 7.90 3.85 -10.69
C LEU A 93 7.32 4.54 -9.46
N MET A 94 6.16 4.09 -9.00
CA MET A 94 5.52 4.64 -7.81
C MET A 94 6.34 4.39 -6.54
N ALA A 95 6.92 3.21 -6.38
CA ALA A 95 7.79 2.88 -5.24
C ALA A 95 9.05 3.78 -5.21
N ALA A 96 9.64 4.07 -6.37
CA ALA A 96 10.76 4.99 -6.46
C ALA A 96 10.35 6.42 -6.05
N GLU A 97 9.19 6.89 -6.52
CA GLU A 97 8.67 8.23 -6.23
C GLU A 97 8.37 8.41 -4.73
N VAL A 98 7.80 7.40 -4.09
CA VAL A 98 7.49 7.39 -2.64
C VAL A 98 8.75 7.51 -1.77
N MET A 99 9.91 7.03 -2.24
CA MET A 99 11.18 7.23 -1.54
C MET A 99 11.87 8.53 -1.93
N TYR A 100 11.77 8.92 -3.18
CA TYR A 100 12.44 10.08 -3.73
C TYR A 100 11.89 11.41 -3.19
N ILE A 101 10.55 11.59 -3.18
CA ILE A 101 9.94 12.85 -2.72
C ILE A 101 10.28 13.17 -1.26
N PRO A 102 10.14 12.24 -0.29
CA PRO A 102 10.55 12.52 1.09
C PRO A 102 12.04 12.82 1.23
N ALA A 103 12.90 12.20 0.41
CA ALA A 103 14.33 12.50 0.42
C ALA A 103 14.61 13.94 -0.06
N ARG A 104 13.89 14.42 -1.07
CA ARG A 104 13.95 15.81 -1.54
C ARG A 104 13.38 16.81 -0.52
N ASN A 105 12.39 16.40 0.26
CA ASN A 105 11.80 17.18 1.34
C ASN A 105 12.57 17.07 2.68
N GLU A 106 13.74 16.43 2.67
CA GLU A 106 14.59 16.23 3.83
C GLU A 106 14.05 15.30 4.92
N ASP A 107 13.02 14.50 4.63
CA ASP A 107 12.44 13.53 5.55
C ASP A 107 13.07 12.13 5.42
N PHE A 108 13.73 11.86 4.28
CA PHE A 108 14.49 10.64 4.03
C PHE A 108 15.99 10.95 3.82
N PRO A 109 16.88 9.92 3.88
CA PRO A 109 18.31 10.11 3.61
C PRO A 109 18.57 10.71 2.24
N GLU A 110 19.56 11.60 2.15
CA GLU A 110 19.89 12.38 0.96
C GLU A 110 20.20 11.51 -0.26
N PHE A 111 20.81 10.34 -0.05
CA PHE A 111 21.16 9.45 -1.17
C PHE A 111 19.96 8.96 -1.98
N LEU A 112 18.76 8.87 -1.38
CA LEU A 112 17.51 8.50 -2.08
C LEU A 112 16.96 9.63 -2.96
N GLY A 113 17.39 10.86 -2.75
CA GLY A 113 17.03 12.03 -3.54
C GLY A 113 17.92 12.27 -4.77
N ARG A 114 18.85 11.37 -5.10
CA ARG A 114 19.75 11.52 -6.25
C ARG A 114 19.08 11.12 -7.55
N GLU A 115 19.24 11.98 -8.54
CA GLU A 115 18.77 11.79 -9.91
C GLU A 115 19.95 11.55 -10.86
N ASN A 116 19.68 10.92 -11.99
CA ASN A 116 20.59 10.90 -13.12
C ASN A 116 20.39 12.14 -14.01
N ASP A 117 21.19 12.23 -15.09
CA ASP A 117 21.14 13.34 -16.08
C ASP A 117 19.76 13.47 -16.77
N ASN A 118 18.95 12.43 -16.75
CA ASN A 118 17.59 12.40 -17.30
C ASN A 118 16.50 12.71 -16.24
N GLY A 119 16.87 13.11 -15.02
CA GLY A 119 15.92 13.40 -13.95
C GLY A 119 15.25 12.16 -13.33
N THR A 120 15.84 10.97 -13.53
CA THR A 120 15.31 9.71 -12.97
C THR A 120 15.92 9.43 -11.60
N PRO A 121 15.11 9.08 -10.56
CA PRO A 121 15.60 8.80 -9.20
C PRO A 121 16.24 7.41 -9.09
N ILE A 122 17.46 7.26 -9.67
CA ILE A 122 18.14 5.97 -9.82
C ILE A 122 18.33 5.26 -8.47
N THR A 123 18.77 5.97 -7.46
CA THR A 123 19.06 5.33 -6.15
C THR A 123 17.79 4.78 -5.52
N ALA A 124 16.69 5.53 -5.59
CA ALA A 124 15.39 5.06 -5.11
C ALA A 124 14.90 3.83 -5.90
N LEU A 125 15.08 3.84 -7.23
CA LEU A 125 14.77 2.68 -8.09
C LEU A 125 15.60 1.44 -7.73
N VAL A 126 16.90 1.58 -7.52
CA VAL A 126 17.76 0.46 -7.16
C VAL A 126 17.38 -0.10 -5.78
N VAL A 127 17.16 0.76 -4.80
CA VAL A 127 16.77 0.32 -3.45
C VAL A 127 15.41 -0.38 -3.45
N SER A 128 14.40 0.16 -4.14
CA SER A 128 13.10 -0.52 -4.27
C SER A 128 13.21 -1.86 -5.00
N SER A 129 13.99 -1.91 -6.09
CA SER A 129 14.22 -3.15 -6.82
C SER A 129 14.92 -4.22 -5.98
N LEU A 130 15.93 -3.85 -5.19
CA LEU A 130 16.59 -4.76 -4.27
C LEU A 130 15.64 -5.27 -3.17
N ALA A 131 14.77 -4.40 -2.64
CA ALA A 131 13.76 -4.80 -1.67
C ALA A 131 12.75 -5.81 -2.29
N VAL A 132 12.31 -5.56 -3.53
CA VAL A 132 11.45 -6.50 -4.27
C VAL A 132 12.17 -7.84 -4.48
N GLN A 133 13.45 -7.85 -4.87
CA GLN A 133 14.21 -9.09 -5.05
C GLN A 133 14.37 -9.86 -3.73
N ALA A 134 14.59 -9.15 -2.61
CA ALA A 134 14.67 -9.79 -1.30
C ALA A 134 13.34 -10.45 -0.90
N LEU A 135 12.21 -9.77 -1.14
CA LEU A 135 10.87 -10.33 -0.91
C LEU A 135 10.58 -11.52 -1.83
N LEU A 136 10.94 -11.44 -3.13
CA LEU A 136 10.81 -12.56 -4.06
C LEU A 136 11.67 -13.76 -3.61
N ALA A 137 12.89 -13.54 -3.16
CA ALA A 137 13.71 -14.62 -2.62
C ALA A 137 13.05 -15.28 -1.38
N ALA A 138 12.40 -14.49 -0.52
CA ALA A 138 11.66 -15.04 0.62
C ALA A 138 10.46 -15.91 0.18
N THR A 139 9.82 -15.64 -0.96
CA THR A 139 8.71 -16.47 -1.47
C THR A 139 9.14 -17.89 -1.88
N LEU A 140 10.42 -18.13 -2.13
CA LEU A 140 10.92 -19.47 -2.49
C LEU A 140 10.76 -20.50 -1.38
N VAL A 141 10.62 -20.05 -0.13
CA VAL A 141 10.44 -20.91 1.05
C VAL A 141 9.00 -20.92 1.58
N LEU A 142 8.08 -20.21 0.93
CA LEU A 142 6.69 -20.10 1.34
C LEU A 142 5.81 -21.04 0.51
N THR A 143 4.94 -21.80 1.19
CA THR A 143 4.04 -22.75 0.54
C THR A 143 2.90 -22.03 -0.20
N ASP A 144 2.38 -20.93 0.34
CA ASP A 144 1.31 -20.10 -0.23
C ASP A 144 1.75 -18.64 -0.33
N ALA A 145 2.84 -18.43 -1.10
CA ALA A 145 3.51 -17.14 -1.20
C ALA A 145 2.59 -16.01 -1.70
N LEU A 146 1.68 -16.30 -2.66
CA LEU A 146 0.81 -15.28 -3.25
C LEU A 146 -0.14 -14.69 -2.21
N ASN A 147 -0.91 -15.53 -1.51
CA ASN A 147 -1.88 -15.07 -0.52
C ASN A 147 -1.17 -14.39 0.65
N PHE A 148 -0.06 -14.99 1.13
CA PHE A 148 0.75 -14.37 2.17
C PHE A 148 1.22 -12.95 1.79
N MET A 149 1.75 -12.76 0.59
CA MET A 149 2.22 -11.45 0.13
C MET A 149 1.07 -10.46 -0.05
N LEU A 150 -0.11 -10.90 -0.51
CA LEU A 150 -1.30 -10.06 -0.61
C LEU A 150 -1.77 -9.58 0.76
N ASP A 151 -1.82 -10.46 1.75
CA ASP A 151 -2.24 -10.13 3.11
C ASP A 151 -1.24 -9.20 3.80
N LEU A 152 0.05 -9.47 3.63
CA LEU A 152 1.12 -8.63 4.17
C LEU A 152 1.10 -7.23 3.54
N CYS A 153 0.97 -7.13 2.22
CA CYS A 153 0.90 -5.87 1.49
C CYS A 153 -0.33 -5.06 1.92
N THR A 154 -1.50 -5.72 2.05
CA THR A 154 -2.73 -5.08 2.53
C THR A 154 -2.56 -4.53 3.94
N SER A 155 -2.00 -5.32 4.84
CA SER A 155 -1.79 -4.92 6.23
C SER A 155 -0.79 -3.76 6.37
N LEU A 156 0.29 -3.77 5.58
CA LEU A 156 1.25 -2.66 5.52
C LEU A 156 0.60 -1.37 5.02
N ALA A 157 -0.28 -1.45 4.02
CA ALA A 157 -0.97 -0.30 3.47
C ALA A 157 -2.00 0.32 4.43
N LEU A 158 -2.54 -0.45 5.38
CA LEU A 158 -3.48 0.08 6.38
C LEU A 158 -2.84 1.16 7.26
N ILE A 159 -1.53 1.05 7.55
CA ILE A 159 -0.82 1.98 8.44
C ILE A 159 -0.84 3.41 7.86
N PRO A 160 -0.35 3.68 6.64
CA PRO A 160 -0.41 5.02 6.06
C PRO A 160 -1.84 5.50 5.81
N TYR A 161 -2.79 4.62 5.47
CA TYR A 161 -4.19 5.01 5.30
C TYR A 161 -4.81 5.46 6.62
N PHE A 162 -4.57 4.74 7.72
CA PHE A 162 -5.02 5.16 9.04
C PHE A 162 -4.39 6.50 9.45
N LEU A 163 -3.08 6.65 9.27
CA LEU A 163 -2.38 7.88 9.64
C LEU A 163 -2.88 9.08 8.82
N ALA A 164 -3.14 8.90 7.53
CA ALA A 164 -3.69 9.95 6.67
C ALA A 164 -5.11 10.33 7.09
N ALA A 165 -5.98 9.35 7.38
CA ALA A 165 -7.34 9.58 7.84
C ALA A 165 -7.36 10.28 9.23
N ALA A 166 -6.54 9.81 10.17
CA ALA A 166 -6.42 10.39 11.50
C ALA A 166 -5.85 11.81 11.46
N TYR A 167 -4.90 12.08 10.56
CA TYR A 167 -4.36 13.43 10.36
C TYR A 167 -5.41 14.36 9.74
N ALA A 168 -6.16 13.91 8.75
CA ALA A 168 -7.27 14.67 8.19
C ALA A 168 -8.34 15.00 9.25
N LEU A 169 -8.66 14.02 10.13
CA LEU A 169 -9.55 14.23 11.25
C LEU A 169 -9.00 15.28 12.22
N LYS A 170 -7.71 15.19 12.59
CA LYS A 170 -7.04 16.18 13.44
C LYS A 170 -7.18 17.60 12.85
N ILE A 171 -6.81 17.79 11.59
CA ILE A 171 -6.91 19.10 10.90
C ILE A 171 -8.37 19.59 10.90
N GLY A 172 -9.32 18.72 10.61
CA GLY A 172 -10.74 19.05 10.65
C GLY A 172 -11.21 19.52 12.03
N LEU A 173 -10.75 18.88 13.11
CA LEU A 173 -11.09 19.25 14.48
C LEU A 173 -10.39 20.53 14.93
N THR A 174 -9.09 20.70 14.69
CA THR A 174 -8.31 21.89 15.06
C THR A 174 -8.63 23.11 14.21
N GLY A 175 -8.94 22.88 12.93
CA GLY A 175 -9.20 23.95 11.98
C GLY A 175 -7.96 24.60 11.37
N GLU A 176 -6.77 24.05 11.62
CA GLU A 176 -5.48 24.62 11.19
C GLU A 176 -5.39 24.92 9.67
N ALA A 177 -6.08 24.13 8.83
CA ALA A 177 -6.07 24.32 7.38
C ALA A 177 -7.38 24.93 6.81
N TYR A 178 -8.30 25.37 7.67
CA TYR A 178 -9.64 25.80 7.27
C TYR A 178 -9.91 27.28 7.54
N GLU A 179 -8.87 28.11 7.65
CA GLU A 179 -9.02 29.55 7.93
C GLU A 179 -9.85 30.28 6.88
N THR A 180 -9.79 29.83 5.62
CA THR A 180 -10.51 30.43 4.48
C THR A 180 -11.68 29.58 3.97
N VAL A 181 -11.95 28.44 4.61
CA VAL A 181 -12.95 27.48 4.15
C VAL A 181 -14.25 27.61 4.95
N ASP A 182 -15.39 27.50 4.25
CA ASP A 182 -16.71 27.55 4.87
C ASP A 182 -16.89 26.45 5.94
N ARG A 183 -17.54 26.81 7.06
CA ARG A 183 -17.80 25.92 8.19
C ARG A 183 -18.52 24.62 7.80
N ARG A 184 -19.44 24.71 6.84
CA ARG A 184 -20.19 23.53 6.36
C ARG A 184 -19.31 22.54 5.65
N THR A 185 -18.41 23.03 4.81
CA THR A 185 -17.41 22.22 4.09
C THR A 185 -16.45 21.56 5.09
N ARG A 186 -15.90 22.32 6.04
CA ARG A 186 -15.06 21.80 7.10
C ARG A 186 -15.75 20.67 7.89
N MET A 187 -17.00 20.90 8.31
CA MET A 187 -17.75 19.91 9.08
C MET A 187 -17.97 18.62 8.30
N ARG A 188 -18.34 18.75 7.00
CA ARG A 188 -18.51 17.59 6.11
C ARG A 188 -17.21 16.80 5.98
N GLU A 189 -16.09 17.45 5.71
CA GLU A 189 -14.77 16.81 5.56
C GLU A 189 -14.30 16.18 6.87
N THR A 190 -14.56 16.82 8.01
CA THR A 190 -14.27 16.24 9.34
C THR A 190 -15.07 14.96 9.59
N ILE A 191 -16.35 14.93 9.20
CA ILE A 191 -17.19 13.74 9.33
C ILE A 191 -16.64 12.60 8.45
N PHE A 192 -16.30 12.88 7.19
CA PHE A 192 -15.70 11.88 6.31
C PHE A 192 -14.36 11.35 6.85
N ALA A 193 -13.50 12.23 7.36
CA ALA A 193 -12.25 11.85 7.99
C ALA A 193 -12.48 10.98 9.25
N GLY A 194 -13.49 11.31 10.05
CA GLY A 194 -13.90 10.51 11.22
C GLY A 194 -14.36 9.12 10.85
N VAL A 195 -15.23 9.00 9.84
CA VAL A 195 -15.69 7.71 9.32
C VAL A 195 -14.53 6.89 8.76
N ALA A 196 -13.65 7.53 7.97
CA ALA A 196 -12.46 6.86 7.40
C ALA A 196 -11.51 6.36 8.52
N THR A 197 -11.29 7.16 9.56
CA THR A 197 -10.46 6.78 10.71
C THR A 197 -11.06 5.59 11.47
N ALA A 198 -12.35 5.63 11.76
CA ALA A 198 -13.05 4.53 12.42
C ALA A 198 -13.04 3.25 11.57
N TYR A 199 -13.27 3.38 10.26
CA TYR A 199 -13.23 2.26 9.35
C TYR A 199 -11.84 1.64 9.21
N THR A 200 -10.79 2.44 9.07
CA THR A 200 -9.42 1.91 9.01
C THR A 200 -8.99 1.26 10.33
N MET A 201 -9.46 1.77 11.46
CA MET A 201 -9.24 1.14 12.77
C MET A 201 -9.93 -0.23 12.87
N PHE A 202 -11.16 -0.33 12.37
CA PHE A 202 -11.84 -1.63 12.25
C PHE A 202 -11.08 -2.61 11.32
N LEU A 203 -10.48 -2.11 10.24
CA LEU A 203 -9.68 -2.96 9.35
C LEU A 203 -8.39 -3.48 10.02
N PHE A 204 -7.79 -2.78 10.97
CA PHE A 204 -6.69 -3.32 11.77
C PHE A 204 -7.11 -4.54 12.59
N GLU A 205 -8.28 -4.48 13.21
CA GLU A 205 -8.86 -5.63 13.92
C GLU A 205 -9.08 -6.81 12.96
N ALA A 206 -9.65 -6.54 11.79
CA ALA A 206 -9.93 -7.54 10.76
C ALA A 206 -8.64 -8.15 10.14
N ALA A 207 -7.56 -7.39 10.03
CA ALA A 207 -6.27 -7.88 9.53
C ALA A 207 -5.63 -8.92 10.45
N GLY A 208 -5.93 -8.84 11.76
CA GLY A 208 -5.44 -9.75 12.76
C GLY A 208 -4.03 -9.44 13.27
N LEU A 209 -3.77 -9.86 14.49
CA LEU A 209 -2.53 -9.56 15.20
C LEU A 209 -1.28 -10.13 14.50
N LYS A 210 -1.40 -11.28 13.82
CA LYS A 210 -0.32 -11.91 13.05
C LYS A 210 0.30 -10.95 12.04
N PHE A 211 -0.52 -10.42 11.15
CA PHE A 211 -0.03 -9.53 10.08
C PHE A 211 0.43 -8.18 10.61
N LEU A 212 -0.20 -7.67 11.67
CA LEU A 212 0.26 -6.44 12.34
C LEU A 212 1.67 -6.62 12.94
N LEU A 213 1.95 -7.75 13.57
CA LEU A 213 3.30 -8.06 14.06
C LEU A 213 4.30 -8.21 12.91
N LEU A 214 3.93 -8.86 11.80
CA LEU A 214 4.78 -8.97 10.62
C LEU A 214 5.07 -7.60 9.99
N CYS A 215 4.11 -6.68 9.98
CA CYS A 215 4.34 -5.30 9.56
C CYS A 215 5.42 -4.63 10.42
N THR A 216 5.42 -4.82 11.73
CA THR A 216 6.44 -4.23 12.61
C THR A 216 7.82 -4.84 12.42
N VAL A 217 7.92 -6.11 12.02
CA VAL A 217 9.21 -6.75 11.64
C VAL A 217 9.85 -6.02 10.45
N ILE A 218 9.05 -5.51 9.51
CA ILE A 218 9.53 -4.73 8.35
C ILE A 218 9.77 -3.26 8.75
N LEU A 219 8.88 -2.67 9.52
CA LEU A 219 8.96 -1.26 9.91
C LEU A 219 10.11 -0.97 10.89
N ALA A 220 10.45 -1.92 11.78
CA ALA A 220 11.53 -1.73 12.72
C ALA A 220 12.89 -1.47 12.03
N PRO A 221 13.37 -2.29 11.07
CA PRO A 221 14.58 -1.96 10.32
C PRO A 221 14.41 -0.74 9.40
N ALA A 222 13.22 -0.49 8.85
CA ALA A 222 12.96 0.70 8.04
C ALA A 222 13.14 2.01 8.83
N SER A 223 12.96 1.99 10.16
CA SER A 223 13.22 3.16 11.03
C SER A 223 14.68 3.62 11.00
N LEU A 224 15.63 2.77 10.59
CA LEU A 224 17.03 3.16 10.40
C LEU A 224 17.18 4.24 9.32
N LEU A 225 16.31 4.23 8.30
CA LEU A 225 16.29 5.30 7.29
C LEU A 225 15.91 6.64 7.92
N TYR A 226 14.93 6.65 8.83
CA TYR A 226 14.54 7.86 9.56
C TYR A 226 15.69 8.38 10.46
N ILE A 227 16.33 7.48 11.21
CA ILE A 227 17.47 7.82 12.07
C ILE A 227 18.58 8.43 11.22
N LYS A 228 18.91 7.82 10.08
CA LYS A 228 19.94 8.31 9.18
C LYS A 228 19.60 9.69 8.62
N ALA A 229 18.35 9.89 8.16
CA ALA A 229 17.90 11.18 7.63
C ALA A 229 18.03 12.31 8.65
N ARG A 230 17.65 12.07 9.91
CA ARG A 230 17.78 13.05 11.00
C ARG A 230 19.24 13.31 11.37
N SER A 231 20.08 12.26 11.40
CA SER A 231 21.50 12.35 11.71
C SER A 231 22.27 13.13 10.64
N GLU A 232 22.00 12.91 9.35
CA GLU A 232 22.62 13.64 8.24
C GLU A 232 22.41 15.16 8.34
N ARG A 233 21.31 15.60 8.97
CA ARG A 233 20.95 17.02 9.11
C ARG A 233 21.23 17.60 10.49
N GLY A 234 21.88 16.85 11.39
CA GLY A 234 22.15 17.29 12.75
C GLY A 234 20.89 17.63 13.56
N ARG A 235 19.71 17.12 13.13
CA ARG A 235 18.44 17.33 13.82
C ARG A 235 18.30 16.34 14.97
N ARG A 236 17.52 16.70 16.00
CA ARG A 236 17.16 15.76 17.07
C ARG A 236 16.49 14.54 16.46
N ILE A 237 17.00 13.33 16.74
CA ILE A 237 16.54 12.09 16.11
C ILE A 237 15.09 11.80 16.52
N PHE A 238 14.78 11.83 17.82
CA PHE A 238 13.46 11.54 18.36
C PHE A 238 13.02 12.58 19.38
N THR A 239 11.74 12.94 19.32
CA THR A 239 11.03 13.59 20.41
C THR A 239 10.61 12.55 21.47
N PRO A 240 10.21 12.92 22.70
CA PRO A 240 9.78 11.95 23.72
C PRO A 240 8.64 11.04 23.27
N THR A 241 7.69 11.58 22.50
CA THR A 241 6.57 10.82 21.94
C THR A 241 7.03 9.84 20.85
N GLU A 242 7.97 10.25 20.01
CA GLU A 242 8.53 9.39 18.96
C GLU A 242 9.38 8.25 19.55
N ILE A 243 10.08 8.49 20.68
CA ILE A 243 10.80 7.42 21.41
C ILE A 243 9.83 6.34 21.89
N ALA A 244 8.69 6.73 22.45
CA ALA A 244 7.69 5.78 22.91
C ALA A 244 7.12 4.96 21.73
N LEU A 245 6.77 5.62 20.62
CA LEU A 245 6.30 4.96 19.40
C LEU A 245 7.34 4.01 18.82
N PHE A 246 8.58 4.47 18.71
CA PHE A 246 9.71 3.65 18.24
C PHE A 246 9.92 2.43 19.14
N GLY A 247 9.86 2.61 20.46
CA GLY A 247 9.95 1.52 21.42
C GLY A 247 8.84 0.46 21.21
N VAL A 248 7.61 0.89 20.96
CA VAL A 248 6.48 -0.01 20.64
C VAL A 248 6.74 -0.77 19.35
N VAL A 249 7.16 -0.08 18.28
CA VAL A 249 7.44 -0.71 16.99
C VAL A 249 8.56 -1.74 17.10
N VAL A 250 9.66 -1.41 17.77
CA VAL A 250 10.78 -2.33 17.97
C VAL A 250 10.39 -3.52 18.84
N ALA A 251 9.70 -3.29 19.96
CA ALA A 251 9.23 -4.36 20.84
C ALA A 251 8.29 -5.32 20.09
N SER A 252 7.33 -4.79 19.36
CA SER A 252 6.41 -5.59 18.53
C SER A 252 7.14 -6.35 17.42
N GLY A 253 8.16 -5.71 16.79
CA GLY A 253 9.01 -6.36 15.78
C GLY A 253 9.81 -7.53 16.37
N VAL A 254 10.38 -7.36 17.57
CA VAL A 254 11.07 -8.46 18.29
C VAL A 254 10.10 -9.59 18.62
N ILE A 255 8.89 -9.28 19.10
CA ILE A 255 7.84 -10.28 19.36
C ILE A 255 7.48 -11.01 18.06
N GLY A 256 7.35 -10.30 16.95
CA GLY A 256 7.11 -10.90 15.62
C GLY A 256 8.20 -11.87 15.20
N VAL A 257 9.48 -11.48 15.31
CA VAL A 257 10.62 -12.34 14.98
C VAL A 257 10.68 -13.58 15.89
N VAL A 258 10.49 -13.39 17.20
CA VAL A 258 10.45 -14.52 18.16
C VAL A 258 9.27 -15.43 17.85
N GLY A 259 8.10 -14.87 17.50
CA GLY A 259 6.93 -15.64 17.09
C GLY A 259 7.17 -16.52 15.87
N LEU A 260 7.88 -15.98 14.87
CA LEU A 260 8.31 -16.72 13.68
C LEU A 260 9.29 -17.83 14.04
N TRP A 261 10.30 -17.53 14.84
CA TRP A 261 11.35 -18.49 15.21
C TRP A 261 10.81 -19.63 16.09
N THR A 262 9.86 -19.35 16.97
CA THR A 262 9.23 -20.35 17.84
C THR A 262 8.09 -21.12 17.18
N GLY A 263 7.76 -20.84 15.91
CA GLY A 263 6.65 -21.47 15.19
C GLY A 263 5.26 -21.08 15.70
N ARG A 264 5.15 -20.08 16.57
CA ARG A 264 3.86 -19.53 17.02
C ARG A 264 3.16 -18.69 15.96
N ILE A 265 3.95 -18.09 15.06
CA ILE A 265 3.48 -17.42 13.84
C ILE A 265 3.94 -18.30 12.69
N THR A 266 3.00 -19.01 12.06
CA THR A 266 3.26 -19.78 10.84
C THR A 266 3.04 -18.89 9.62
N ILE A 267 3.95 -18.92 8.68
CA ILE A 267 3.87 -18.19 7.40
C ILE A 267 3.28 -19.12 6.35
#